data_24d62a5a047082213dccfef8543db930
#
_entry.id   24d62a5a047082213dccfef8543db930
#
_cell.length_a   1.000
_cell.length_b   1.000
_cell.length_c   1.000
_cell.angle_alpha   90.00
_cell.angle_beta   90.00
_cell.angle_gamma   90.00
#
_symmetry.space_group_name_H-M   'P 1'
#
loop_
_entity.id
_entity.type
_entity.pdbx_description
1 polymer ?
#
loop_
_entity_poly.entity_id
_entity_poly.type
_entity_poly.pdbx_seq_one_letter_code
_entity_poly.pdbx_strand_id
1 'polypeptide(L)'
;MLPYYVYQDNRRNVGTNLWYGRATHYGILSLDDLAKEVQRNCSLKLSDCIAVNVELVETILYELKNSQKVDLGDFGYFTPAVKSKGALQKADFNPNDFIKDAHVNFVAKWGVEKVNGKGRSVRQWTQGIQFKQLPGPLWPSEN
;
A
#
# COMPACT_ATOMS: atom_id res chain seq x y z
N MET A 1 16.94 2.20 1.61
CA MET A 1 17.09 3.28 0.61
C MET A 1 16.05 3.04 -0.48
N LEU A 2 15.19 4.02 -0.76
CA LEU A 2 14.14 3.93 -1.79
C LEU A 2 14.67 4.54 -3.10
N PRO A 3 14.85 3.75 -4.16
CA PRO A 3 15.29 4.29 -5.45
C PRO A 3 14.14 5.00 -6.16
N TYR A 4 14.45 6.09 -6.83
CA TYR A 4 13.51 6.85 -7.65
C TYR A 4 14.21 7.40 -8.90
N TYR A 5 13.43 7.69 -9.93
CA TYR A 5 13.89 8.43 -11.12
C TYR A 5 13.00 9.64 -11.36
N VAL A 6 13.53 10.60 -12.09
CA VAL A 6 12.81 11.84 -12.43
C VAL A 6 12.29 11.72 -13.86
N TYR A 7 11.04 12.06 -14.08
CA TYR A 7 10.41 12.10 -15.39
C TYR A 7 9.60 13.38 -15.56
N GLN A 8 9.42 13.79 -16.81
CA GLN A 8 8.59 14.92 -17.17
C GLN A 8 7.16 14.47 -17.47
N ASP A 9 6.17 15.08 -16.83
CA ASP A 9 4.76 14.79 -17.12
C ASP A 9 4.28 15.63 -18.30
N ASN A 10 4.02 14.97 -19.42
CA ASN A 10 3.58 15.57 -20.66
C ASN A 10 2.04 15.48 -20.86
N ARG A 11 1.27 15.23 -19.81
CA ARG A 11 -0.20 15.19 -19.92
C ARG A 11 -0.74 16.56 -20.34
N ARG A 12 -1.52 16.56 -21.42
CA ARG A 12 -1.99 17.78 -22.13
C ARG A 12 -2.86 18.75 -21.32
N ASN A 13 -3.30 18.39 -20.11
CA ASN A 13 -4.24 19.18 -19.31
C ASN A 13 -3.58 20.02 -18.19
N VAL A 14 -2.29 19.96 -18.05
CA VAL A 14 -1.55 20.77 -17.08
C VAL A 14 -0.59 21.64 -17.88
N GLY A 15 -0.90 22.90 -18.05
CA GLY A 15 -0.19 23.87 -18.92
C GLY A 15 1.30 24.13 -18.55
N THR A 16 1.93 23.23 -17.81
CA THR A 16 3.35 23.29 -17.42
C THR A 16 3.95 21.89 -17.44
N ASN A 17 5.00 21.70 -18.23
CA ASN A 17 5.79 20.46 -18.25
C ASN A 17 6.58 20.35 -16.93
N LEU A 18 5.95 19.84 -15.87
CA LEU A 18 6.60 19.69 -14.57
C LEU A 18 7.36 18.37 -14.48
N TRP A 19 8.43 18.38 -13.73
CA TRP A 19 9.23 17.20 -13.43
C TRP A 19 8.78 16.58 -12.11
N TYR A 20 8.61 15.26 -12.09
CA TYR A 20 8.15 14.49 -10.93
C TYR A 20 9.10 13.35 -10.62
N GLY A 21 9.26 13.04 -9.32
CA GLY A 21 9.94 11.84 -8.87
C GLY A 21 8.99 10.65 -8.85
N ARG A 22 9.41 9.53 -9.44
CA ARG A 22 8.68 8.25 -9.38
C ARG A 22 9.56 7.20 -8.73
N ALA A 23 9.04 6.54 -7.69
CA ALA A 23 9.71 5.41 -7.08
C ALA A 23 9.85 4.25 -8.09
N THR A 24 10.94 3.52 -8.00
CA THR A 24 11.17 2.28 -8.75
C THR A 24 11.51 1.16 -7.77
N HIS A 25 11.42 -0.10 -8.20
CA HIS A 25 11.54 -1.25 -7.33
C HIS A 25 12.64 -2.18 -7.84
N TYR A 26 13.34 -2.85 -6.92
CA TYR A 26 14.39 -3.83 -7.27
C TYR A 26 13.80 -5.17 -7.73
N GLY A 27 12.53 -5.45 -7.40
CA GLY A 27 11.86 -6.69 -7.77
C GLY A 27 10.58 -6.89 -6.96
N ILE A 28 9.98 -8.05 -7.15
CA ILE A 28 8.78 -8.51 -6.45
C ILE A 28 9.17 -9.72 -5.62
N LEU A 29 8.83 -9.71 -4.34
CA LEU A 29 8.95 -10.87 -3.46
C LEU A 29 7.61 -11.59 -3.40
N SER A 30 7.61 -12.88 -3.66
CA SER A 30 6.44 -13.74 -3.52
C SER A 30 6.15 -14.07 -2.04
N LEU A 31 4.96 -14.61 -1.77
CA LEU A 31 4.63 -15.11 -0.44
C LEU A 31 5.55 -16.25 0.00
N ASP A 32 5.99 -17.09 -0.95
CA ASP A 32 6.95 -18.16 -0.70
C ASP A 32 8.35 -17.62 -0.32
N ASP A 33 8.78 -16.52 -0.94
CA ASP A 33 10.04 -15.88 -0.58
C ASP A 33 9.99 -15.28 0.83
N LEU A 34 8.85 -14.69 1.20
CA LEU A 34 8.62 -14.24 2.57
C LEU A 34 8.59 -15.40 3.56
N ALA A 35 7.98 -16.55 3.20
CA ALA A 35 7.96 -17.73 4.05
C ALA A 35 9.37 -18.28 4.32
N LYS A 36 10.26 -18.29 3.31
CA LYS A 36 11.68 -18.68 3.48
C LYS A 36 12.40 -17.74 4.46
N GLU A 37 12.11 -16.45 4.41
CA GLU A 37 12.73 -15.48 5.32
C GLU A 37 12.19 -15.64 6.75
N VAL A 38 10.89 -15.90 6.91
CA VAL A 38 10.29 -16.21 8.22
C VAL A 38 10.92 -17.47 8.81
N GLN A 39 11.10 -18.53 8.01
CA GLN A 39 11.75 -19.77 8.44
C GLN A 39 13.16 -19.54 9.01
N ARG A 40 13.94 -18.63 8.42
CA ARG A 40 15.29 -18.30 8.93
C ARG A 40 15.28 -17.73 10.34
N ASN A 41 14.18 -17.04 10.70
CA ASN A 41 14.05 -16.32 11.96
C ASN A 41 13.22 -17.06 13.01
N CYS A 42 12.73 -18.27 12.70
CA CYS A 42 11.94 -19.09 13.61
C CYS A 42 12.34 -20.58 13.51
N SER A 43 11.83 -21.41 14.42
CA SER A 43 12.08 -22.86 14.46
C SER A 43 11.08 -23.68 13.63
N LEU A 44 10.21 -23.05 12.86
CA LEU A 44 9.20 -23.72 12.05
C LEU A 44 9.81 -24.30 10.77
N LYS A 45 9.18 -25.34 10.23
CA LYS A 45 9.50 -25.85 8.89
C LYS A 45 8.95 -24.91 7.83
N LEU A 46 9.56 -24.93 6.63
CA LEU A 46 9.11 -24.08 5.52
C LEU A 46 7.64 -24.33 5.16
N SER A 47 7.21 -25.60 5.17
CA SER A 47 5.81 -25.97 4.93
C SER A 47 4.84 -25.30 5.91
N ASP A 48 5.23 -25.21 7.19
CA ASP A 48 4.40 -24.61 8.22
C ASP A 48 4.34 -23.07 8.04
N CYS A 49 5.46 -22.45 7.66
CA CYS A 49 5.50 -21.03 7.33
C CYS A 49 4.62 -20.71 6.12
N ILE A 50 4.66 -21.52 5.07
CA ILE A 50 3.81 -21.35 3.88
C ILE A 50 2.34 -21.51 4.27
N ALA A 51 1.98 -22.57 5.01
CA ALA A 51 0.61 -22.80 5.44
C ALA A 51 0.06 -21.63 6.25
N VAL A 52 0.81 -21.14 7.25
CA VAL A 52 0.40 -19.98 8.07
C VAL A 52 0.20 -18.73 7.23
N ASN A 53 1.09 -18.48 6.26
CA ASN A 53 0.96 -17.31 5.38
C ASN A 53 -0.29 -17.38 4.50
N VAL A 54 -0.61 -18.55 3.96
CA VAL A 54 -1.81 -18.78 3.14
C VAL A 54 -3.07 -18.56 3.97
N GLU A 55 -3.15 -19.21 5.14
CA GLU A 55 -4.29 -19.09 6.05
C GLU A 55 -4.49 -17.64 6.55
N LEU A 56 -3.38 -16.92 6.80
CA LEU A 56 -3.45 -15.51 7.19
C LEU A 56 -4.10 -14.66 6.08
N VAL A 57 -3.68 -14.84 4.83
CA VAL A 57 -4.24 -14.09 3.68
C VAL A 57 -5.71 -14.43 3.49
N GLU A 58 -6.09 -15.72 3.56
CA GLU A 58 -7.47 -16.16 3.42
C GLU A 58 -8.35 -15.61 4.53
N THR A 59 -7.88 -15.62 5.78
CA THR A 59 -8.56 -15.05 6.94
C THR A 59 -8.77 -13.54 6.76
N ILE A 60 -7.74 -12.79 6.35
CA ILE A 60 -7.86 -11.36 6.06
C ILE A 60 -8.94 -11.10 5.01
N LEU A 61 -8.92 -11.84 3.90
CA LEU A 61 -9.90 -11.67 2.83
C LEU A 61 -11.32 -12.02 3.29
N TYR A 62 -11.48 -13.05 4.11
CA TYR A 62 -12.76 -13.44 4.68
C TYR A 62 -13.33 -12.33 5.58
N GLU A 63 -12.54 -11.79 6.50
CA GLU A 63 -12.98 -10.75 7.43
C GLU A 63 -13.29 -9.42 6.70
N LEU A 64 -12.50 -9.06 5.67
CA LEU A 64 -12.80 -7.89 4.85
C LEU A 64 -14.13 -8.02 4.10
N LYS A 65 -14.48 -9.22 3.60
CA LYS A 65 -15.79 -9.50 2.98
C LYS A 65 -16.93 -9.40 3.98
N ASN A 66 -16.68 -9.70 5.25
CA ASN A 66 -17.61 -9.52 6.34
C ASN A 66 -17.67 -8.07 6.87
N SER A 67 -17.12 -7.11 6.10
CA SER A 67 -17.09 -5.69 6.44
C SER A 67 -16.29 -5.37 7.71
N GLN A 68 -15.39 -6.26 8.13
CA GLN A 68 -14.48 -6.01 9.25
C GLN A 68 -13.27 -5.21 8.78
N LYS A 69 -12.80 -4.33 9.66
CA LYS A 69 -11.49 -3.70 9.53
C LYS A 69 -10.45 -4.64 10.13
N VAL A 70 -9.39 -4.95 9.38
CA VAL A 70 -8.34 -5.85 9.83
C VAL A 70 -7.10 -5.05 10.21
N ASP A 71 -6.74 -5.05 11.49
CA ASP A 71 -5.55 -4.40 12.02
C ASP A 71 -4.39 -5.42 12.11
N LEU A 72 -3.27 -5.13 11.46
CA LEU A 72 -2.05 -5.94 11.47
C LEU A 72 -0.95 -5.30 12.36
N GLY A 73 -1.34 -4.65 13.43
CA GLY A 73 -0.42 -4.06 14.41
C GLY A 73 0.43 -2.96 13.80
N ASP A 74 1.75 -3.08 13.93
CA ASP A 74 2.70 -2.07 13.47
C ASP A 74 2.79 -1.93 11.95
N PHE A 75 2.32 -2.91 11.19
CA PHE A 75 2.25 -2.82 9.74
C PHE A 75 1.19 -1.82 9.28
N GLY A 76 0.02 -1.82 9.92
CA GLY A 76 -1.11 -0.98 9.56
C GLY A 76 -2.40 -1.76 9.50
N TYR A 77 -3.39 -1.25 8.79
CA TYR A 77 -4.69 -1.89 8.71
C TYR A 77 -5.32 -1.81 7.33
N PHE A 78 -6.14 -2.80 7.03
CA PHE A 78 -7.01 -2.84 5.86
C PHE A 78 -8.42 -2.40 6.23
N THR A 79 -9.05 -1.60 5.38
CA THR A 79 -10.43 -1.13 5.58
C THR A 79 -11.21 -1.28 4.27
N PRO A 80 -12.35 -2.01 4.28
CA PRO A 80 -13.25 -2.01 3.14
C PRO A 80 -13.84 -0.62 2.93
N ALA A 81 -13.99 -0.23 1.69
CA ALA A 81 -14.54 1.05 1.29
C ALA A 81 -15.37 0.91 0.01
N VAL A 82 -16.27 1.84 -0.20
CA VAL A 82 -17.10 1.91 -1.41
C VAL A 82 -16.74 3.14 -2.24
N LYS A 83 -16.77 2.98 -3.54
CA LYS A 83 -16.66 4.07 -4.50
C LYS A 83 -18.05 4.46 -4.98
N SER A 84 -18.51 5.66 -4.64
CA SER A 84 -19.84 6.14 -5.04
C SER A 84 -19.77 7.46 -5.80
N LYS A 85 -20.84 7.75 -6.58
CA LYS A 85 -21.15 9.10 -7.05
C LYS A 85 -21.87 9.87 -5.96
N GLY A 86 -21.81 11.20 -6.00
CA GLY A 86 -22.63 12.07 -5.14
C GLY A 86 -24.06 12.18 -5.66
N ALA A 87 -25.04 12.15 -4.76
CA ALA A 87 -26.42 12.55 -5.03
C ALA A 87 -26.65 13.98 -4.51
N LEU A 88 -27.57 14.71 -5.14
CA LEU A 88 -27.91 16.08 -4.68
C LEU A 88 -28.67 16.06 -3.37
N GLN A 89 -29.54 15.08 -3.16
CA GLN A 89 -30.30 14.89 -1.92
C GLN A 89 -30.12 13.46 -1.42
N LYS A 90 -30.20 13.28 -0.10
CA LYS A 90 -30.08 11.95 0.53
C LYS A 90 -31.18 10.98 0.05
N ALA A 91 -32.39 11.51 -0.20
CA ALA A 91 -33.53 10.71 -0.66
C ALA A 91 -33.32 10.12 -2.08
N ASP A 92 -32.49 10.79 -2.91
CA ASP A 92 -32.22 10.36 -4.28
C ASP A 92 -31.11 9.33 -4.36
N PHE A 93 -30.44 9.03 -3.25
CA PHE A 93 -29.33 8.06 -3.24
C PHE A 93 -29.85 6.62 -3.33
N ASN A 94 -29.78 6.07 -4.54
CA ASN A 94 -30.03 4.64 -4.80
C ASN A 94 -28.70 3.91 -4.87
N PRO A 95 -28.42 2.91 -4.00
CA PRO A 95 -27.16 2.18 -4.02
C PRO A 95 -26.80 1.56 -5.37
N ASN A 96 -27.78 1.03 -6.12
CA ASN A 96 -27.54 0.40 -7.40
C ASN A 96 -27.05 1.36 -8.49
N ASP A 97 -27.44 2.64 -8.40
CA ASP A 97 -27.08 3.65 -9.39
C ASP A 97 -25.83 4.46 -8.99
N PHE A 98 -25.63 4.61 -7.68
CA PHE A 98 -24.61 5.49 -7.13
C PHE A 98 -23.36 4.76 -6.63
N ILE A 99 -23.46 3.52 -6.11
CA ILE A 99 -22.29 2.72 -5.73
C ILE A 99 -21.75 2.04 -6.99
N LYS A 100 -20.49 2.38 -7.32
CA LYS A 100 -19.84 1.87 -8.52
C LYS A 100 -19.02 0.62 -8.26
N ASP A 101 -18.35 0.56 -7.12
CA ASP A 101 -17.36 -0.46 -6.81
C ASP A 101 -17.08 -0.51 -5.30
N ALA A 102 -16.58 -1.65 -4.85
CA ALA A 102 -16.01 -1.83 -3.52
C ALA A 102 -14.51 -2.09 -3.64
N HIS A 103 -13.72 -1.51 -2.76
CA HIS A 103 -12.29 -1.67 -2.75
C HIS A 103 -11.76 -1.73 -1.31
N VAL A 104 -10.51 -2.17 -1.17
CA VAL A 104 -9.84 -2.23 0.13
C VAL A 104 -8.74 -1.16 0.16
N ASN A 105 -8.79 -0.32 1.18
CA ASN A 105 -7.74 0.64 1.47
C ASN A 105 -6.76 0.06 2.49
N PHE A 106 -5.48 0.10 2.18
CA PHE A 106 -4.43 -0.12 3.17
C PHE A 106 -3.98 1.21 3.77
N VAL A 107 -3.93 1.28 5.09
CA VAL A 107 -3.44 2.45 5.83
C VAL A 107 -2.29 2.00 6.72
N ALA A 108 -1.07 2.40 6.36
CA ALA A 108 0.12 2.10 7.15
C ALA A 108 0.06 2.76 8.54
N LYS A 109 0.62 2.11 9.55
CA LYS A 109 0.70 2.64 10.91
C LYS A 109 1.39 4.00 10.94
N TRP A 110 0.83 4.92 11.72
CA TRP A 110 1.42 6.22 11.96
C TRP A 110 2.38 6.16 13.14
N GLY A 111 3.53 6.81 13.00
CA GLY A 111 4.48 7.08 14.06
C GLY A 111 4.71 8.58 14.22
N VAL A 112 5.51 8.96 15.21
CA VAL A 112 5.92 10.35 15.43
C VAL A 112 7.43 10.43 15.27
N GLU A 113 7.88 11.24 14.31
CA GLU A 113 9.28 11.59 14.13
C GLU A 113 9.55 12.97 14.72
N LYS A 114 10.65 13.13 15.45
CA LYS A 114 11.08 14.43 15.95
C LYS A 114 11.99 15.10 14.92
N VAL A 115 11.52 16.17 14.31
CA VAL A 115 12.31 17.00 13.40
C VAL A 115 12.45 18.38 14.02
N ASN A 116 13.68 18.82 14.29
CA ASN A 116 13.99 20.12 14.91
C ASN A 116 13.22 20.36 16.23
N GLY A 117 13.08 19.34 17.08
CA GLY A 117 12.39 19.41 18.36
C GLY A 117 10.85 19.39 18.27
N LYS A 118 10.26 19.43 17.07
CA LYS A 118 8.82 19.33 16.84
C LYS A 118 8.44 17.93 16.40
N GLY A 119 7.37 17.38 16.97
CA GLY A 119 6.81 16.09 16.54
C GLY A 119 6.12 16.22 15.18
N ARG A 120 6.51 15.38 14.21
CA ARG A 120 5.86 15.23 12.92
C ARG A 120 5.25 13.84 12.81
N SER A 121 3.97 13.76 12.45
CA SER A 121 3.36 12.47 12.13
C SER A 121 3.92 11.92 10.81
N VAL A 122 4.45 10.70 10.85
CA VAL A 122 5.00 10.00 9.69
C VAL A 122 4.44 8.59 9.63
N ARG A 123 4.41 7.99 8.44
CA ARG A 123 4.12 6.56 8.33
C ARG A 123 5.29 5.79 8.93
N GLN A 124 5.02 4.86 9.85
CA GLN A 124 6.07 4.17 10.60
C GLN A 124 7.10 3.48 9.70
N TRP A 125 6.66 2.82 8.63
CA TRP A 125 7.53 2.13 7.68
C TRP A 125 8.39 3.08 6.80
N THR A 126 8.04 4.38 6.69
CA THR A 126 8.84 5.37 5.95
C THR A 126 9.83 6.11 6.83
N GLN A 127 9.79 5.90 8.14
CA GLN A 127 10.69 6.57 9.06
C GLN A 127 12.15 6.18 8.79
N GLY A 128 13.02 7.16 8.59
CA GLY A 128 14.43 6.93 8.30
C GLY A 128 14.75 6.44 6.88
N ILE A 129 13.76 6.37 5.97
CA ILE A 129 14.02 6.03 4.57
C ILE A 129 14.88 7.11 3.90
N GLN A 130 15.99 6.68 3.33
CA GLN A 130 16.83 7.52 2.46
C GLN A 130 16.42 7.29 1.00
N PHE A 131 16.50 8.36 0.19
CA PHE A 131 16.18 8.33 -1.23
C PHE A 131 17.43 8.28 -2.09
N LYS A 132 17.40 7.48 -3.16
CA LYS A 132 18.51 7.40 -4.14
C LYS A 132 17.96 7.65 -5.54
N GLN A 133 18.43 8.72 -6.18
CA GLN A 133 18.08 9.00 -7.57
C GLN A 133 18.84 8.06 -8.51
N LEU A 134 18.13 7.54 -9.49
CA LEU A 134 18.65 6.71 -10.57
C LEU A 134 18.43 7.41 -11.91
N PRO A 135 19.20 7.08 -12.95
CA PRO A 135 19.05 7.67 -14.29
C PRO A 135 17.74 7.26 -14.98
N GLY A 136 17.09 6.18 -14.55
CA GLY A 136 15.85 5.68 -15.10
C GLY A 136 15.23 4.59 -14.23
N PRO A 137 14.10 3.98 -14.64
CA PRO A 137 13.44 2.90 -13.92
C PRO A 137 14.32 1.64 -13.92
N LEU A 138 14.35 0.91 -12.80
CA LEU A 138 15.04 -0.39 -12.66
C LEU A 138 14.26 -1.53 -13.30
N TRP A 139 12.96 -1.38 -13.41
CA TRP A 139 12.04 -2.37 -13.96
C TRP A 139 11.25 -1.75 -15.10
N PRO A 140 11.04 -2.45 -16.25
CA PRO A 140 10.18 -1.95 -17.30
C PRO A 140 8.79 -1.63 -16.71
N SER A 141 8.29 -0.43 -16.95
CA SER A 141 6.92 -0.08 -16.58
C SER A 141 5.98 -1.02 -17.35
N GLU A 142 5.23 -1.84 -16.64
CA GLU A 142 4.07 -2.50 -17.23
C GLU A 142 3.13 -1.39 -17.77
N ASN A 143 2.91 -1.40 -19.08
CA ASN A 143 2.00 -0.50 -19.78
C ASN A 143 0.54 -0.80 -19.43
#